data_4eb4937e084250e38b0c48c11592397d
#
_entry.id   4eb4937e084250e38b0c48c11592397d
#
_cell.length_a   1.000
_cell.length_b   1.000
_cell.length_c   1.000
_cell.angle_alpha   90.00
_cell.angle_beta   90.00
_cell.angle_gamma   90.00
#
_symmetry.space_group_name_H-M   'P 1'
#
loop_
_entity.id
_entity.type
_entity.pdbx_description
1 polymer ?
#
loop_
_entity_poly.entity_id
_entity_poly.type
_entity_poly.pdbx_seq_one_letter_code
_entity_poly.pdbx_strand_id
1 'polypeptide(L)' 'MTKIITCAELRHRRLEELQALFRSLEIGLLRTEPGSFERTTALASLENVSRAMAICLARQAHSRPAP' A
#
# COMPACT_ATOMS: atom_id res chain seq x y z
N MET A 1 -13.86 7.80 4.06
CA MET A 1 -14.01 7.15 2.77
C MET A 1 -13.62 5.69 2.87
N THR A 2 -14.49 4.81 2.41
CA THR A 2 -14.36 3.38 2.67
C THR A 2 -13.97 2.56 1.42
N LYS A 3 -13.42 3.23 0.44
CA LYS A 3 -13.02 2.56 -0.80
C LYS A 3 -11.69 1.84 -0.62
N ILE A 4 -11.63 0.59 -1.05
CA ILE A 4 -10.40 -0.18 -1.05
C ILE A 4 -9.51 0.32 -2.19
N ILE A 5 -8.24 0.56 -1.88
CA ILE A 5 -7.25 0.91 -2.89
C ILE A 5 -6.81 -0.39 -3.57
N THR A 6 -7.02 -0.46 -4.87
CA THR A 6 -6.75 -1.67 -5.63
C THR A 6 -5.32 -1.71 -6.14
N CYS A 7 -4.83 -2.91 -6.45
CA CYS A 7 -3.50 -3.06 -7.04
C CYS A 7 -3.38 -2.31 -8.38
N ALA A 8 -4.47 -2.24 -9.14
CA ALA A 8 -4.47 -1.51 -10.41
C ALA A 8 -4.18 -0.03 -10.23
N GLU A 9 -4.72 0.58 -9.17
CA GLU A 9 -4.47 1.99 -8.86
C GLU A 9 -3.03 2.24 -8.45
N LEU A 10 -2.35 1.22 -7.94
CA LEU A 10 -0.99 1.34 -7.40
C LEU A 10 0.10 1.01 -8.42
N ARG A 11 -0.28 0.54 -9.61
CA ARG A 11 0.68 0.04 -10.60
C ARG A 11 1.73 1.06 -11.02
N HIS A 12 1.34 2.33 -11.11
CA HIS A 12 2.21 3.38 -11.61
C HIS A 12 2.74 4.30 -10.52
N ARG A 13 2.50 3.94 -9.26
CA ARG A 13 2.98 4.73 -8.13
C ARG A 13 4.45 4.47 -7.87
N ARG A 14 5.15 5.52 -7.47
CA ARG A 14 6.55 5.41 -7.06
C ARG A 14 6.62 4.82 -5.66
N LEU A 15 7.75 4.22 -5.33
CA LEU A 15 7.97 3.64 -4.00
C LEU A 15 7.72 4.66 -2.89
N GLU A 16 8.21 5.90 -3.07
CA GLU A 16 8.01 6.97 -2.09
C GLU A 16 6.54 7.27 -1.85
N GLU A 17 5.75 7.28 -2.94
CA GLU A 17 4.31 7.49 -2.85
C GLU A 17 3.63 6.32 -2.13
N LEU A 18 4.06 5.10 -2.40
CA LEU A 18 3.53 3.91 -1.76
C LEU A 18 3.86 3.90 -0.28
N GLN A 19 5.07 4.30 0.10
CA GLN A 19 5.47 4.40 1.50
C GLN A 19 4.65 5.43 2.25
N ALA A 20 4.42 6.59 1.63
CA ALA A 20 3.60 7.64 2.23
C ALA A 20 2.16 7.18 2.39
N LEU A 21 1.63 6.50 1.39
CA LEU A 21 0.27 5.97 1.43
C LEU A 21 0.12 4.90 2.51
N PHE A 22 1.10 4.01 2.61
CA PHE A 22 1.11 2.96 3.64
C PHE A 22 1.05 3.57 5.04
N ARG A 23 1.90 4.58 5.29
CA ARG A 23 1.93 5.28 6.57
C ARG A 23 0.60 5.96 6.88
N SER A 24 0.02 6.60 5.88
CA SER A 24 -1.27 7.26 6.01
C SER A 24 -2.37 6.26 6.37
N LEU A 25 -2.35 5.09 5.74
CA LEU A 25 -3.32 4.04 6.00
C LEU A 25 -3.14 3.46 7.41
N GLU A 26 -1.91 3.31 7.87
CA GLU A 26 -1.63 2.85 9.23
C GLU A 26 -2.22 3.81 10.27
N ILE A 27 -2.02 5.10 10.06
CA ILE A 27 -2.57 6.13 10.95
C ILE A 27 -4.10 6.06 10.93
N GLY A 28 -4.67 5.95 9.75
CA GLY A 28 -6.12 5.82 9.59
C GLY A 28 -6.67 4.59 10.29
N LEU A 29 -5.94 3.47 10.20
CA LEU A 29 -6.33 2.22 10.84
C LEU A 29 -6.45 2.36 12.36
N LEU A 30 -5.52 3.10 12.97
CA LEU A 30 -5.53 3.32 14.42
C LEU A 30 -6.77 4.09 14.89
N ARG A 31 -7.44 4.79 13.98
CA ARG A 31 -8.64 5.56 14.29
C ARG A 31 -9.93 4.78 14.05
N THR A 32 -9.83 3.58 13.49
CA THR A 32 -11.01 2.77 13.23
C THR A 32 -11.37 1.92 14.44
N GLU A 33 -12.65 1.61 14.57
CA GLU A 33 -13.11 0.71 15.63
C GLU A 33 -12.89 -0.75 15.22
N PRO A 34 -12.56 -1.61 16.18
CA PRO A 34 -12.42 -3.04 15.90
C PRO A 34 -13.71 -3.60 15.28
N GLY A 35 -13.54 -4.39 14.22
CA GLY A 35 -14.68 -5.03 13.56
C GLY A 35 -15.47 -4.11 12.63
N SER A 36 -15.07 -2.87 12.49
CA SER A 36 -15.77 -1.93 11.60
C SER A 36 -15.46 -2.21 10.14
N PHE A 37 -16.35 -1.77 9.26
CA PHE A 37 -16.13 -1.86 7.82
C PHE A 37 -14.91 -1.04 7.39
N GLU A 38 -14.73 0.14 7.99
CA GLU A 38 -13.57 0.98 7.73
C GLU A 38 -12.27 0.26 8.06
N ARG A 39 -12.24 -0.47 9.16
CA ARG A 39 -11.07 -1.24 9.56
C ARG A 39 -10.75 -2.33 8.54
N THR A 40 -11.76 -3.06 8.10
CA THR A 40 -11.61 -4.10 7.09
C THR A 40 -11.08 -3.52 5.78
N THR A 41 -11.63 -2.40 5.36
CA THR A 41 -11.20 -1.70 4.14
C THR A 41 -9.77 -1.22 4.25
N ALA A 42 -9.40 -0.65 5.40
CA ALA A 42 -8.04 -0.16 5.64
C ALA A 42 -7.04 -1.30 5.61
N LEU A 43 -7.37 -2.43 6.22
CA LEU A 43 -6.49 -3.62 6.22
C LEU A 43 -6.28 -4.15 4.82
N ALA A 44 -7.34 -4.23 4.02
CA ALA A 44 -7.25 -4.68 2.63
C ALA A 44 -6.38 -3.72 1.80
N SER A 45 -6.55 -2.43 2.01
CA SER A 45 -5.74 -1.42 1.32
C SER A 45 -4.27 -1.51 1.71
N LEU A 46 -3.99 -1.69 3.01
CA LEU A 46 -2.62 -1.86 3.49
C LEU A 46 -1.95 -3.08 2.86
N GLU A 47 -2.67 -4.18 2.76
CA GLU A 47 -2.16 -5.39 2.13
C GLU A 47 -1.82 -5.13 0.66
N ASN A 48 -2.71 -4.45 -0.07
CA ASN A 48 -2.47 -4.12 -1.47
C ASN A 48 -1.27 -3.19 -1.65
N VAL A 49 -1.14 -2.17 -0.79
CA VAL A 49 -0.01 -1.25 -0.85
C VAL A 49 1.30 -1.99 -0.53
N SER A 50 1.28 -2.86 0.48
CA SER A 50 2.45 -3.66 0.84
C SER A 50 2.90 -4.53 -0.33
N ARG A 51 1.96 -5.15 -1.02
CA ARG A 51 2.25 -5.98 -2.20
C ARG A 51 2.82 -5.13 -3.33
N ALA A 52 2.26 -3.95 -3.56
CA ALA A 52 2.76 -3.02 -4.58
C ALA A 52 4.18 -2.55 -4.27
N MET A 53 4.48 -2.30 -3.00
CA MET A 53 5.83 -1.93 -2.57
C MET A 53 6.82 -3.06 -2.85
N ALA A 54 6.44 -4.29 -2.56
CA ALA A 54 7.30 -5.45 -2.82
C ALA A 54 7.60 -5.60 -4.31
N ILE A 55 6.59 -5.40 -5.16
CA ILE A 55 6.77 -5.45 -6.62
C ILE A 55 7.69 -4.33 -7.07
N CYS A 56 7.51 -3.14 -6.55
CA CYS A 56 8.33 -1.98 -6.90
C CYS A 56 9.79 -2.21 -6.54
N LEU A 57 10.05 -2.75 -5.35
CA LEU A 57 11.40 -3.07 -4.89
C LEU A 57 12.03 -4.15 -5.77
N ALA A 58 11.26 -5.16 -6.15
CA ALA A 58 11.74 -6.21 -7.02
C ALA A 58 12.14 -5.67 -8.39
N ARG A 59 11.35 -4.74 -8.93
CA ARG A 59 11.69 -4.09 -10.20
C ARG A 59 12.97 -3.29 -10.12
N GLN A 60 13.17 -2.56 -9.03
CA GLN A 60 14.39 -1.79 -8.81
C GLN A 60 15.61 -2.71 -8.73
N ALA A 61 15.47 -3.84 -8.05
CA ALA A 61 16.56 -4.80 -7.96
C ALA A 61 16.91 -5.39 -9.32
N HIS A 62 15.93 -5.67 -10.16
CA HIS A 62 16.14 -6.19 -11.50
C HIS A 62 16.68 -5.15 -12.47
N SER A 63 16.37 -3.88 -12.23
CA SER A 63 16.81 -2.79 -13.10
C SER A 63 18.25 -2.37 -12.87
N ARG A 64 18.83 -2.75 -11.73
CA ARG A 64 20.21 -2.38 -11.43
C ARG A 64 21.17 -3.23 -12.22
N PRO A 65 22.15 -2.60 -12.89
CA PRO A 65 23.20 -3.38 -13.53
C PRO A 65 23.99 -4.12 -12.47
N ALA A 66 24.38 -5.34 -12.78
CA ALA A 66 25.21 -6.12 -11.87
C ALA A 66 26.55 -5.39 -11.66
N PRO A 67 27.04 -5.36 -10.42
CA PRO A 67 28.34 -4.74 -10.13
C PRO A 67 29.49 -5.50 -10.81
#